data_5e1364c41ec23dd1439a2844d512ff10
#
_entry.id   5e1364c41ec23dd1439a2844d512ff10
#
_cell.length_a   1.000
_cell.length_b   1.000
_cell.length_c   1.000
_cell.angle_alpha   90.00
_cell.angle_beta   90.00
_cell.angle_gamma   90.00
#
_symmetry.space_group_name_H-M   'P 1'
#
loop_
_entity.id
_entity.type
_entity.pdbx_description
1 polymer ?
#
loop_
_entity_poly.entity_id
_entity_poly.type
_entity_poly.pdbx_seq_one_letter_code
_entity_poly.pdbx_strand_id
1 'polypeptide(L)'
;IYIYLRQGQMFYYEPITWYSSSGGAFPSCFNYWTPENPSNDFPSLNASRNWRDDQYYTSLAYVDGSFFKIKNITLGYTMPKRLCSKIGLTNLRVYGTITNPLVIANSHLLEDYDPEMGGGLDFPLTKQLVFGLNLSF
;
A
#
# COMPACT_ATOMS: atom_id res chain seq x y z
N ILE A 1 10.37 -14.25 7.63
CA ILE A 1 10.05 -12.91 7.08
C ILE A 1 9.93 -13.03 5.59
N TYR A 2 8.87 -12.48 5.02
CA TYR A 2 8.68 -12.39 3.58
C TYR A 2 8.70 -10.92 3.13
N ILE A 3 9.68 -10.59 2.29
CA ILE A 3 9.93 -9.24 1.77
C ILE A 3 9.66 -9.26 0.27
N TYR A 4 9.03 -8.21 -0.23
CA TYR A 4 8.77 -8.01 -1.65
C TYR A 4 9.25 -6.62 -2.08
N LEU A 5 10.04 -6.59 -3.14
CA LEU A 5 10.53 -5.36 -3.77
C LEU A 5 10.12 -5.37 -5.24
N ARG A 6 9.60 -4.26 -5.71
CA ARG A 6 9.31 -4.02 -7.13
C ARG A 6 9.88 -2.68 -7.53
N GLN A 7 10.57 -2.61 -8.66
CA GLN A 7 11.21 -1.40 -9.16
C GLN A 7 10.95 -1.22 -10.66
N GLY A 8 10.83 0.04 -11.09
CA GLY A 8 10.70 0.42 -12.50
C GLY A 8 9.35 0.13 -13.12
N GLN A 9 8.30 -0.05 -12.31
CA GLN A 9 6.93 -0.23 -12.81
C GLN A 9 6.18 1.10 -12.80
N MET A 10 5.45 1.36 -13.89
CA MET A 10 4.50 2.46 -13.96
C MET A 10 3.07 1.93 -13.74
N PHE A 11 2.30 2.64 -12.92
CA PHE A 11 0.89 2.37 -12.72
C PHE A 11 0.04 3.48 -13.30
N TYR A 12 -1.09 3.10 -13.86
CA TYR A 12 -2.16 4.03 -14.20
C TYR A 12 -2.96 4.33 -12.95
N TYR A 13 -2.83 5.56 -12.43
CA TYR A 13 -3.50 5.98 -11.21
C TYR A 13 -4.92 6.47 -11.53
N GLU A 14 -5.87 5.56 -11.41
CA GLU A 14 -7.27 5.76 -11.77
C GLU A 14 -7.94 6.97 -11.08
N PRO A 15 -7.63 7.31 -9.80
CA PRO A 15 -8.24 8.47 -9.15
C PRO A 15 -8.07 9.79 -9.89
N ILE A 16 -6.97 9.99 -10.59
CA ILE A 16 -6.78 11.19 -11.42
C ILE A 16 -7.91 11.33 -12.43
N THR A 17 -8.35 10.23 -13.04
CA THR A 17 -9.40 10.23 -14.05
C THR A 17 -10.77 10.55 -13.47
N TRP A 18 -11.05 10.04 -12.27
CA TRP A 18 -12.32 10.26 -11.59
C TRP A 18 -12.50 11.71 -11.16
N TYR A 19 -11.49 12.28 -10.53
CA TYR A 19 -11.54 13.66 -10.05
C TYR A 19 -11.56 14.68 -11.18
N SER A 20 -10.86 14.41 -12.27
CA SER A 20 -10.87 15.28 -13.46
C SER A 20 -12.21 15.27 -14.20
N SER A 21 -12.96 14.16 -14.12
CA SER A 21 -14.21 13.99 -14.87
C SER A 21 -15.45 14.57 -14.20
N SER A 22 -15.43 14.70 -12.88
CA SER A 22 -16.61 15.07 -12.09
C SER A 22 -16.70 16.57 -11.75
N GLY A 23 -15.76 17.40 -12.22
CA GLY A 23 -15.72 18.83 -11.88
C GLY A 23 -15.64 19.09 -10.35
N GLY A 24 -15.31 18.06 -9.60
CA GLY A 24 -15.24 18.08 -8.17
C GLY A 24 -13.92 18.66 -7.63
N ALA A 25 -13.89 18.90 -6.33
CA ALA A 25 -12.68 19.31 -5.66
C ALA A 25 -11.61 18.21 -5.77
N PHE A 26 -10.43 18.57 -6.26
CA PHE A 26 -9.30 17.67 -6.24
C PHE A 26 -8.88 17.39 -4.80
N PRO A 27 -8.53 16.14 -4.46
CA PRO A 27 -7.99 15.84 -3.16
C PRO A 27 -6.74 16.65 -2.87
N SER A 28 -6.54 16.99 -1.62
CA SER A 28 -5.34 17.70 -1.16
C SER A 28 -4.02 16.95 -1.38
N CYS A 29 -4.10 15.66 -1.74
CA CYS A 29 -2.93 14.85 -2.09
C CYS A 29 -2.30 15.22 -3.45
N PHE A 30 -3.02 15.93 -4.33
CA PHE A 30 -2.47 16.42 -5.58
C PHE A 30 -1.82 17.78 -5.38
N ASN A 31 -0.52 17.84 -5.59
CA ASN A 31 0.27 19.07 -5.53
C ASN A 31 0.14 19.85 -6.84
N TYR A 32 -1.04 20.46 -7.07
CA TYR A 32 -1.28 21.26 -8.27
C TYR A 32 -0.70 22.67 -8.16
N TRP A 33 -0.41 23.23 -9.31
CA TRP A 33 0.19 24.56 -9.41
C TRP A 33 -0.81 25.65 -8.99
N THR A 34 -0.37 26.55 -8.09
CA THR A 34 -1.04 27.82 -7.79
C THR A 34 0.01 28.93 -7.75
N PRO A 35 -0.36 30.21 -7.85
CA PRO A 35 0.59 31.31 -7.68
C PRO A 35 1.30 31.29 -6.32
N GLU A 36 0.62 30.80 -5.27
CA GLU A 36 1.12 30.69 -3.90
C GLU A 36 1.97 29.42 -3.69
N ASN A 37 1.73 28.39 -4.51
CA ASN A 37 2.44 27.11 -4.47
C ASN A 37 2.83 26.67 -5.88
N PRO A 38 3.90 27.25 -6.47
CA PRO A 38 4.40 26.81 -7.76
C PRO A 38 4.87 25.36 -7.71
N SER A 39 4.24 24.49 -8.49
CA SER A 39 4.53 23.06 -8.57
C SER A 39 4.66 22.63 -10.03
N ASN A 40 5.50 21.63 -10.29
CA ASN A 40 5.63 20.98 -11.59
C ASN A 40 4.92 19.61 -11.65
N ASP A 41 4.26 19.19 -10.56
CA ASP A 41 3.64 17.87 -10.49
C ASP A 41 2.33 17.83 -11.25
N PHE A 42 1.45 18.84 -11.02
CA PHE A 42 0.15 18.93 -11.68
C PHE A 42 -0.13 20.37 -12.13
N PRO A 43 -0.80 20.57 -13.27
CA PRO A 43 -1.18 21.88 -13.76
C PRO A 43 -2.17 22.56 -12.83
N SER A 44 -2.35 23.89 -12.98
CA SER A 44 -3.35 24.64 -12.22
C SER A 44 -4.76 24.13 -12.54
N LEU A 45 -5.60 24.11 -11.52
CA LEU A 45 -7.03 23.82 -11.66
C LEU A 45 -7.70 24.97 -12.41
N ASN A 46 -8.14 24.73 -13.61
CA ASN A 46 -8.94 25.70 -14.36
C ASN A 46 -10.35 25.13 -14.52
N ALA A 47 -11.32 25.76 -13.84
CA ALA A 47 -12.71 25.32 -13.83
C ALA A 47 -13.37 25.35 -15.24
N SER A 48 -12.81 26.10 -16.18
CA SER A 48 -13.33 26.20 -17.54
C SER A 48 -12.69 25.20 -18.52
N ARG A 49 -11.67 24.48 -18.09
CA ARG A 49 -10.93 23.55 -18.95
C ARG A 49 -11.22 22.13 -18.55
N ASN A 50 -11.79 21.39 -19.48
CA ASN A 50 -11.91 19.96 -19.32
C ASN A 50 -10.56 19.32 -19.70
N TRP A 51 -9.71 19.09 -18.74
CA TRP A 51 -8.40 18.51 -19.03
C TRP A 51 -8.43 17.03 -19.47
N ARG A 52 -9.62 16.45 -19.58
CA ARG A 52 -9.83 15.23 -20.37
C ARG A 52 -9.47 15.43 -21.85
N ASP A 53 -9.61 16.63 -22.35
CA ASP A 53 -9.33 16.98 -23.73
C ASP A 53 -7.87 17.40 -23.95
N ASP A 54 -7.10 17.53 -22.88
CA ASP A 54 -5.67 17.84 -22.98
C ASP A 54 -4.85 16.58 -23.29
N GLN A 55 -4.04 16.67 -24.33
CA GLN A 55 -3.14 15.59 -24.76
C GLN A 55 -2.16 15.09 -23.69
N TYR A 56 -1.92 15.88 -22.65
CA TYR A 56 -1.02 15.54 -21.52
C TYR A 56 -1.70 14.76 -20.41
N TYR A 57 -3.02 14.64 -20.43
CA TYR A 57 -3.80 13.97 -19.41
C TYR A 57 -3.34 12.53 -19.16
N THR A 58 -3.11 11.79 -20.22
CA THR A 58 -2.70 10.40 -20.12
C THR A 58 -1.35 10.24 -19.44
N SER A 59 -0.40 11.13 -19.69
CA SER A 59 0.93 11.04 -19.06
C SER A 59 0.91 11.37 -17.57
N LEU A 60 0.06 12.30 -17.14
CA LEU A 60 -0.11 12.64 -15.72
C LEU A 60 -0.75 11.53 -14.89
N ALA A 61 -1.51 10.65 -15.53
CA ALA A 61 -2.13 9.52 -14.86
C ALA A 61 -1.16 8.36 -14.57
N TYR A 62 0.03 8.36 -15.16
CA TYR A 62 1.03 7.34 -14.86
C TYR A 62 1.95 7.78 -13.74
N VAL A 63 2.00 6.96 -12.69
CA VAL A 63 2.85 7.19 -11.51
C VAL A 63 3.88 6.07 -11.36
N ASP A 64 5.02 6.39 -10.75
CA ASP A 64 6.01 5.39 -10.41
C ASP A 64 5.44 4.42 -9.37
N GLY A 65 5.26 3.19 -9.77
CA GLY A 65 4.75 2.10 -8.95
C GLY A 65 5.83 1.28 -8.25
N SER A 66 7.04 1.81 -8.14
CA SER A 66 8.12 1.17 -7.39
C SER A 66 7.80 1.16 -5.90
N PHE A 67 7.98 0.01 -5.23
CA PHE A 67 7.71 -0.11 -3.80
C PHE A 67 8.52 -1.21 -3.12
N PHE A 68 8.66 -1.06 -1.82
CA PHE A 68 9.17 -2.06 -0.89
C PHE A 68 8.07 -2.45 0.09
N LYS A 69 7.86 -3.75 0.28
CA LYS A 69 6.81 -4.27 1.15
C LYS A 69 7.32 -5.43 2.00
N ILE A 70 7.09 -5.37 3.29
CA ILE A 70 7.19 -6.54 4.16
C ILE A 70 5.79 -7.15 4.25
N LYS A 71 5.61 -8.33 3.64
CA LYS A 71 4.30 -8.99 3.59
C LYS A 71 3.96 -9.67 4.90
N ASN A 72 4.91 -10.41 5.44
CA ASN A 72 4.70 -11.08 6.72
C ASN A 72 5.99 -11.22 7.52
N ILE A 73 5.82 -11.10 8.84
CA ILE A 73 6.81 -11.48 9.84
C ILE A 73 6.15 -12.50 10.74
N THR A 74 6.69 -13.72 10.76
CA THR A 74 6.25 -14.76 11.68
C THR A 74 7.36 -15.08 12.65
N LEU A 75 7.06 -14.99 13.94
CA LEU A 75 7.93 -15.44 15.03
C LEU A 75 7.24 -16.61 15.74
N GLY A 76 7.94 -17.71 15.87
CA GLY A 76 7.41 -18.89 16.56
C GLY A 76 8.45 -19.47 17.52
N TYR A 77 7.96 -19.94 18.67
CA TYR A 77 8.75 -20.63 19.66
C TYR A 77 8.16 -21.99 19.95
N THR A 78 8.97 -23.03 19.81
CA THR A 78 8.62 -24.40 20.18
C THR A 78 9.20 -24.72 21.54
N MET A 79 8.37 -25.10 22.48
CA MET A 79 8.77 -25.41 23.83
C MET A 79 9.63 -26.68 23.89
N PRO A 80 10.68 -26.73 24.70
CA PRO A 80 11.48 -27.93 24.89
C PRO A 80 10.64 -29.10 25.41
N LYS A 81 10.90 -30.30 24.91
CA LYS A 81 10.16 -31.52 25.29
C LYS A 81 10.09 -31.78 26.81
N ARG A 82 11.15 -31.42 27.53
CA ARG A 82 11.21 -31.57 29.00
C ARG A 82 10.14 -30.75 29.73
N LEU A 83 9.77 -29.58 29.17
CA LEU A 83 8.71 -28.75 29.75
C LEU A 83 7.32 -29.25 29.32
N CYS A 84 7.20 -29.65 28.05
CA CYS A 84 5.95 -30.19 27.53
C CYS A 84 5.51 -31.45 28.30
N SER A 85 6.43 -32.40 28.59
CA SER A 85 6.14 -33.63 29.28
C SER A 85 5.67 -33.44 30.75
N LYS A 86 6.11 -32.33 31.40
CA LYS A 86 5.63 -31.99 32.75
C LYS A 86 4.14 -31.61 32.81
N ILE A 87 3.58 -31.15 31.70
CA ILE A 87 2.19 -30.71 31.57
C ILE A 87 1.36 -31.67 30.71
N GLY A 88 1.91 -32.87 30.42
CA GLY A 88 1.21 -33.90 29.65
C GLY A 88 1.08 -33.66 28.16
N LEU A 89 1.92 -32.77 27.61
CA LEU A 89 1.95 -32.45 26.19
C LEU A 89 3.15 -33.11 25.49
N THR A 90 2.94 -33.56 24.27
CA THR A 90 4.03 -34.05 23.40
C THR A 90 4.73 -32.89 22.68
N ASN A 91 3.97 -31.86 22.29
CA ASN A 91 4.51 -30.67 21.65
C ASN A 91 3.68 -29.42 21.98
N LEU A 92 4.35 -28.28 22.14
CA LEU A 92 3.74 -26.97 22.34
C LEU A 92 4.51 -25.94 21.51
N ARG A 93 3.84 -25.30 20.59
CA ARG A 93 4.39 -24.21 19.80
C ARG A 93 3.48 -23.00 19.87
N VAL A 94 4.05 -21.86 20.23
CA VAL A 94 3.40 -20.54 20.19
C VAL A 94 3.97 -19.76 19.03
N TYR A 95 3.13 -19.06 18.28
CA TYR A 95 3.60 -18.20 17.20
C TYR A 95 2.77 -16.92 17.09
N GLY A 96 3.41 -15.87 16.58
CA GLY A 96 2.75 -14.62 16.21
C GLY A 96 3.11 -14.29 14.78
N THR A 97 2.15 -13.83 14.01
CA THR A 97 2.34 -13.36 12.63
C THR A 97 1.78 -11.96 12.48
N ILE A 98 2.60 -11.07 11.93
CA ILE A 98 2.17 -9.74 11.51
C ILE A 98 2.13 -9.73 9.99
N THR A 99 1.00 -9.36 9.41
CA THR A 99 0.80 -9.23 7.98
C THR A 99 0.79 -7.74 7.60
N ASN A 100 1.46 -7.42 6.51
CA ASN A 100 1.62 -6.06 5.96
C ASN A 100 2.11 -5.02 6.98
N PRO A 101 3.15 -5.30 7.80
CA PRO A 101 3.61 -4.35 8.80
C PRO A 101 4.17 -3.06 8.19
N LEU A 102 4.78 -3.15 7.00
CA LEU A 102 5.44 -2.03 6.35
C LEU A 102 5.24 -2.08 4.84
N VAL A 103 4.82 -0.93 4.28
CA VAL A 103 4.81 -0.64 2.84
C VAL A 103 5.43 0.73 2.66
N ILE A 104 6.37 0.85 1.74
CA ILE A 104 7.02 2.10 1.33
C ILE A 104 6.88 2.18 -0.17
N ALA A 105 6.06 3.10 -0.66
CA ALA A 105 5.92 3.40 -2.08
C ALA A 105 6.82 4.57 -2.48
N ASN A 106 7.31 4.57 -3.72
CA ASN A 106 8.10 5.69 -4.23
C ASN A 106 7.22 6.91 -4.52
N SER A 107 6.00 6.69 -4.99
CA SER A 107 5.01 7.75 -5.19
C SER A 107 4.16 7.93 -3.93
N HIS A 108 4.06 9.17 -3.43
CA HIS A 108 3.20 9.54 -2.30
C HIS A 108 1.71 9.27 -2.57
N LEU A 109 1.30 9.24 -3.84
CA LEU A 109 -0.07 8.91 -4.25
C LEU A 109 -0.44 7.45 -3.99
N LEU A 110 0.55 6.58 -3.75
CA LEU A 110 0.36 5.16 -3.49
C LEU A 110 0.57 4.77 -2.01
N GLU A 111 0.86 5.73 -1.13
CA GLU A 111 1.15 5.43 0.29
C GLU A 111 -0.05 4.86 1.04
N ASP A 112 -1.26 5.32 0.72
CA ASP A 112 -2.50 4.89 1.37
C ASP A 112 -3.13 3.64 0.72
N TYR A 113 -2.57 3.16 -0.38
CA TYR A 113 -3.07 2.04 -1.16
C TYR A 113 -2.09 0.87 -1.18
N ASP A 114 -2.59 -0.32 -1.55
CA ASP A 114 -1.70 -1.44 -1.81
C ASP A 114 -1.09 -1.30 -3.21
N PRO A 115 0.20 -0.98 -3.34
CA PRO A 115 0.83 -0.83 -4.65
C PRO A 115 0.87 -2.14 -5.46
N GLU A 116 0.60 -3.30 -4.85
CA GLU A 116 0.44 -4.56 -5.57
C GLU A 116 -0.86 -4.62 -6.39
N MET A 117 -1.87 -3.84 -6.02
CA MET A 117 -3.16 -3.78 -6.72
C MET A 117 -3.14 -2.92 -7.98
N GLY A 118 -1.97 -2.38 -8.36
CA GLY A 118 -1.81 -1.66 -9.62
C GLY A 118 -2.51 -0.31 -9.69
N GLY A 119 -2.69 0.37 -8.55
CA GLY A 119 -3.31 1.71 -8.50
C GLY A 119 -4.82 1.72 -8.43
N GLY A 120 -5.47 0.55 -8.29
CA GLY A 120 -6.91 0.45 -8.02
C GLY A 120 -7.27 0.92 -6.61
N LEU A 121 -8.47 1.51 -6.46
CA LEU A 121 -8.98 2.09 -5.21
C LEU A 121 -9.79 1.11 -4.35
N ASP A 122 -9.80 -0.17 -4.68
CA ASP A 122 -10.81 -1.09 -4.16
C ASP A 122 -10.80 -1.24 -2.64
N PHE A 123 -9.62 -1.43 -2.03
CA PHE A 123 -9.53 -1.56 -0.57
C PHE A 123 -8.21 -1.04 -0.02
N PRO A 124 -8.23 -0.36 1.15
CA PRO A 124 -7.01 0.01 1.84
C PRO A 124 -6.26 -1.23 2.33
N LEU A 125 -4.94 -1.12 2.39
CA LEU A 125 -4.08 -2.18 2.88
C LEU A 125 -4.35 -2.45 4.36
N THR A 126 -4.82 -3.64 4.70
CA THR A 126 -5.06 -4.03 6.10
C THR A 126 -3.80 -4.56 6.75
N LYS A 127 -3.52 -4.09 7.97
CA LYS A 127 -2.50 -4.66 8.85
C LYS A 127 -3.17 -5.63 9.80
N GLN A 128 -2.62 -6.84 9.92
CA GLN A 128 -3.19 -7.88 10.77
C GLN A 128 -2.13 -8.42 11.73
N LEU A 129 -2.57 -8.71 12.95
CA LEU A 129 -1.76 -9.38 13.97
C LEU A 129 -2.49 -10.65 14.38
N VAL A 130 -1.85 -11.79 14.20
CA VAL A 130 -2.41 -13.11 14.52
C VAL A 130 -1.51 -13.82 15.52
N PHE A 131 -2.09 -14.34 16.57
CA PHE A 131 -1.43 -15.25 17.50
C PHE A 131 -2.01 -16.65 17.36
N GLY A 132 -1.14 -17.64 17.37
CA GLY A 132 -1.54 -19.03 17.27
C GLY A 132 -0.82 -19.93 18.26
N LEU A 133 -1.49 -21.02 18.62
CA LEU A 133 -1.02 -22.03 19.54
C LEU A 133 -1.24 -23.40 18.91
N ASN A 134 -0.18 -24.19 18.79
CA ASN A 134 -0.25 -25.58 18.36
C ASN A 134 0.07 -26.50 19.54
N LEU A 135 -0.87 -27.36 19.86
CA LEU A 135 -0.79 -28.34 20.95
C LEU A 135 -0.83 -29.74 20.36
N SER A 136 -0.02 -30.64 20.90
CA SER A 136 -0.11 -32.10 20.66
C SER A 136 -0.05 -32.82 22.00
N PHE A 137 -0.94 -33.76 22.18
CA PHE A 137 -1.05 -34.61 23.40
C PHE A 137 -0.39 -35.96 23.19
#